data_7469fbef414eac49160afd15db38ec44
#
_entry.id   7469fbef414eac49160afd15db38ec44
#
_cell.length_a   1.000
_cell.length_b   1.000
_cell.length_c   1.000
_cell.angle_alpha   90.00
_cell.angle_beta   90.00
_cell.angle_gamma   90.00
#
_symmetry.space_group_name_H-M   'P 1'
#
loop_
_entity.id
_entity.type
_entity.pdbx_description
1 polymer ?
#
loop_
_entity_poly.entity_id
_entity_poly.type
_entity_poly.pdbx_seq_one_letter_code
_entity_poly.pdbx_strand_id
1 'polypeptide(L)'
;MIDYSKAKPEDIWLKIRSGEITGQTSGMCNGYAQANLVIMPEKYAGYFEKFARKNPKPCPLLEVIHGSPYVQDMGKGANILTDIPKYRIFANGKLVKEVADATPYWQDDMVVFLIGCSFSFEEALIKEGIDVRHITMGRNVPMFRTKVMTEPAGPFHGPLVVSMRPMTPENAQRANEITGRFPNVHGAPVNIGEPEKLGIMDLMKPDYGDAVDIYPGEIPVFWGCGVTPQSVIEKAGLPLVITHAPGHMFITNMANDAVNDFLEAKKAHK
;
A
#
# COMPACT_ATOMS: atom_id res chain seq x y z
N MET A 1 24.81 1.80 -5.40
CA MET A 1 23.37 1.68 -5.67
C MET A 1 22.93 2.98 -6.34
N ILE A 2 22.21 2.92 -7.45
CA ILE A 2 21.74 4.15 -8.15
C ILE A 2 20.63 4.76 -7.28
N ASP A 3 20.73 6.07 -7.05
CA ASP A 3 19.72 6.81 -6.27
C ASP A 3 18.61 7.30 -7.21
N TYR A 4 17.41 6.75 -7.07
CA TYR A 4 16.22 7.13 -7.81
C TYR A 4 15.28 8.06 -7.02
N SER A 5 15.72 8.61 -5.90
CA SER A 5 14.87 9.45 -5.04
C SER A 5 14.35 10.72 -5.73
N LYS A 6 15.13 11.25 -6.67
CA LYS A 6 14.82 12.47 -7.46
C LYS A 6 14.34 12.17 -8.89
N ALA A 7 14.18 10.90 -9.25
CA ALA A 7 13.70 10.51 -10.57
C ALA A 7 12.23 10.91 -10.79
N LYS A 8 11.82 11.09 -12.03
CA LYS A 8 10.41 11.25 -12.39
C LYS A 8 9.75 9.88 -12.51
N PRO A 9 8.48 9.73 -12.12
CA PRO A 9 7.75 8.48 -12.24
C PRO A 9 7.79 7.86 -13.64
N GLU A 10 7.64 8.68 -14.68
CA GLU A 10 7.63 8.25 -16.07
C GLU A 10 8.97 7.60 -16.49
N ASP A 11 10.10 8.10 -15.99
CA ASP A 11 11.43 7.53 -16.26
C ASP A 11 11.58 6.18 -15.54
N ILE A 12 11.01 6.05 -14.33
CA ILE A 12 11.01 4.80 -13.57
C ILE A 12 10.15 3.74 -14.25
N TRP A 13 8.96 4.09 -14.79
CA TRP A 13 8.12 3.14 -15.53
C TRP A 13 8.87 2.56 -16.73
N LEU A 14 9.60 3.39 -17.48
CA LEU A 14 10.43 2.92 -18.62
C LEU A 14 11.51 1.94 -18.16
N LYS A 15 12.18 2.22 -17.03
CA LYS A 15 13.21 1.36 -16.47
C LYS A 15 12.65 0.04 -15.91
N ILE A 16 11.44 0.05 -15.39
CA ILE A 16 10.71 -1.15 -14.98
C ILE A 16 10.40 -2.01 -16.21
N ARG A 17 9.80 -1.42 -17.25
CA ARG A 17 9.49 -2.11 -18.52
C ARG A 17 10.71 -2.74 -19.18
N SER A 18 11.85 -2.09 -19.10
CA SER A 18 13.11 -2.61 -19.66
C SER A 18 13.77 -3.68 -18.78
N GLY A 19 13.26 -3.92 -17.55
CA GLY A 19 13.86 -4.85 -16.60
C GLY A 19 15.09 -4.30 -15.86
N GLU A 20 15.41 -3.00 -16.01
CA GLU A 20 16.51 -2.36 -15.26
C GLU A 20 16.16 -2.24 -13.77
N ILE A 21 14.88 -2.00 -13.44
CA ILE A 21 14.37 -1.96 -12.07
C ILE A 21 13.45 -3.14 -11.82
N THR A 22 13.88 -4.04 -10.93
CA THR A 22 13.13 -5.25 -10.53
C THR A 22 12.93 -5.34 -9.02
N GLY A 23 13.51 -4.40 -8.27
CA GLY A 23 13.50 -4.35 -6.81
C GLY A 23 12.35 -3.53 -6.23
N GLN A 24 12.43 -3.31 -4.92
CA GLN A 24 11.45 -2.52 -4.16
C GLN A 24 11.48 -1.05 -4.57
N THR A 25 10.31 -0.39 -4.49
CA THR A 25 10.12 1.01 -4.89
C THR A 25 10.24 2.01 -3.72
N SER A 26 10.48 1.53 -2.50
CA SER A 26 10.69 2.38 -1.33
C SER A 26 11.85 3.36 -1.57
N GLY A 27 11.64 4.64 -1.29
CA GLY A 27 12.64 5.71 -1.48
C GLY A 27 12.83 6.17 -2.91
N MET A 28 12.08 5.64 -3.90
CA MET A 28 12.09 6.15 -5.27
C MET A 28 11.07 7.28 -5.44
N CYS A 29 11.37 8.25 -6.33
CA CYS A 29 10.49 9.36 -6.70
C CYS A 29 9.90 10.10 -5.49
N ASN A 30 10.77 10.58 -4.61
CA ASN A 30 10.33 11.34 -3.43
C ASN A 30 9.40 12.50 -3.82
N GLY A 31 8.33 12.69 -3.06
CA GLY A 31 7.29 13.67 -3.33
C GLY A 31 6.11 13.15 -4.16
N TYR A 32 6.21 11.96 -4.75
CA TYR A 32 5.11 11.32 -5.48
C TYR A 32 4.45 10.22 -4.66
N ALA A 33 3.13 10.10 -4.78
CA ALA A 33 2.37 9.06 -4.11
C ALA A 33 2.70 7.68 -4.70
N GLN A 34 2.68 6.65 -3.84
CA GLN A 34 2.79 5.27 -4.26
C GLN A 34 1.50 4.52 -3.93
N ALA A 35 1.12 3.57 -4.77
CA ALA A 35 -0.13 2.85 -4.65
C ALA A 35 0.06 1.33 -4.60
N ASN A 36 -0.74 0.68 -3.76
CA ASN A 36 -0.98 -0.75 -3.81
C ASN A 36 -1.88 -1.06 -5.01
N LEU A 37 -1.68 -2.22 -5.63
CA LEU A 37 -2.48 -2.69 -6.76
C LEU A 37 -3.32 -3.89 -6.38
N VAL A 38 -4.58 -3.86 -6.83
CA VAL A 38 -5.46 -5.04 -6.92
C VAL A 38 -6.17 -5.00 -8.28
N ILE A 39 -6.14 -6.11 -9.03
CA ILE A 39 -6.92 -6.30 -10.25
C ILE A 39 -7.74 -7.58 -10.10
N MET A 40 -9.03 -7.50 -10.43
CA MET A 40 -9.94 -8.64 -10.33
C MET A 40 -11.05 -8.55 -11.38
N PRO A 41 -11.76 -9.68 -11.69
CA PRO A 41 -12.92 -9.65 -12.58
C PRO A 41 -14.04 -8.72 -12.07
N GLU A 42 -14.70 -8.01 -12.98
CA GLU A 42 -15.82 -7.08 -12.72
C GLU A 42 -16.89 -7.68 -11.80
N LYS A 43 -17.17 -8.96 -11.95
CA LYS A 43 -18.13 -9.72 -11.12
C LYS A 43 -17.93 -9.53 -9.62
N TYR A 44 -16.70 -9.30 -9.17
CA TYR A 44 -16.35 -9.16 -7.74
C TYR A 44 -16.02 -7.72 -7.35
N ALA A 45 -15.79 -6.86 -8.35
CA ALA A 45 -15.27 -5.51 -8.16
C ALA A 45 -16.17 -4.64 -7.27
N GLY A 46 -17.49 -4.68 -7.47
CA GLY A 46 -18.43 -3.92 -6.66
C GLY A 46 -18.42 -4.31 -5.16
N TYR A 47 -18.21 -5.59 -4.85
CA TYR A 47 -18.03 -6.02 -3.46
C TYR A 47 -16.71 -5.54 -2.88
N PHE A 48 -15.62 -5.58 -3.67
CA PHE A 48 -14.32 -5.11 -3.22
C PHE A 48 -14.29 -3.60 -3.02
N GLU A 49 -14.88 -2.83 -3.92
CA GLU A 49 -15.03 -1.38 -3.76
C GLU A 49 -15.81 -1.05 -2.49
N LYS A 50 -16.94 -1.73 -2.24
CA LYS A 50 -17.71 -1.58 -1.01
C LYS A 50 -16.89 -1.94 0.24
N PHE A 51 -16.10 -3.01 0.17
CA PHE A 51 -15.18 -3.39 1.24
C PHE A 51 -14.16 -2.28 1.53
N ALA A 52 -13.49 -1.76 0.50
CA ALA A 52 -12.50 -0.70 0.64
C ALA A 52 -13.11 0.58 1.23
N ARG A 53 -14.31 1.00 0.75
CA ARG A 53 -15.01 2.17 1.27
C ARG A 53 -15.46 2.03 2.72
N LYS A 54 -15.78 0.81 3.19
CA LYS A 54 -16.09 0.53 4.60
C LYS A 54 -14.83 0.50 5.48
N ASN A 55 -13.66 0.26 4.89
CA ASN A 55 -12.38 0.13 5.57
C ASN A 55 -11.36 1.14 5.05
N PRO A 56 -11.63 2.46 5.13
CA PRO A 56 -10.82 3.47 4.45
C PRO A 56 -9.40 3.59 4.99
N LYS A 57 -9.15 3.25 6.26
CA LYS A 57 -7.79 3.29 6.83
C LYS A 57 -6.84 2.26 6.20
N PRO A 58 -7.15 0.94 6.16
CA PRO A 58 -6.29 -0.02 5.49
C PRO A 58 -6.42 -0.03 3.96
N CYS A 59 -7.53 0.47 3.41
CA CYS A 59 -7.86 0.42 1.98
C CYS A 59 -8.27 1.79 1.42
N PRO A 60 -7.44 2.84 1.54
CA PRO A 60 -7.78 4.15 1.00
C PRO A 60 -7.76 4.11 -0.52
N LEU A 61 -8.95 4.12 -1.16
CA LEU A 61 -9.08 4.07 -2.62
C LEU A 61 -8.63 5.38 -3.26
N LEU A 62 -7.68 5.28 -4.18
CA LEU A 62 -7.17 6.38 -5.00
C LEU A 62 -7.88 6.42 -6.35
N GLU A 63 -7.96 5.28 -7.04
CA GLU A 63 -8.57 5.17 -8.37
C GLU A 63 -9.17 3.79 -8.59
N VAL A 64 -10.29 3.73 -9.33
CA VAL A 64 -10.91 2.48 -9.81
C VAL A 64 -11.07 2.62 -11.32
N ILE A 65 -10.55 1.63 -12.09
CA ILE A 65 -10.52 1.67 -13.55
C ILE A 65 -11.17 0.38 -14.08
N HIS A 66 -12.20 0.53 -14.89
CA HIS A 66 -12.96 -0.57 -15.49
C HIS A 66 -12.48 -0.86 -16.91
N GLY A 67 -12.19 -2.12 -17.24
CA GLY A 67 -11.91 -2.62 -18.59
C GLY A 67 -10.68 -1.99 -19.29
N SER A 68 -9.76 -1.39 -18.52
CA SER A 68 -8.58 -0.75 -19.07
C SER A 68 -7.36 -0.97 -18.18
N PRO A 69 -6.19 -1.30 -18.73
CA PRO A 69 -4.94 -1.37 -17.98
C PRO A 69 -4.24 0.01 -17.88
N TYR A 70 -4.78 1.05 -18.52
CA TYR A 70 -4.17 2.37 -18.52
C TYR A 70 -4.70 3.22 -17.38
N VAL A 71 -3.78 3.70 -16.54
CA VAL A 71 -4.08 4.59 -15.42
C VAL A 71 -4.52 5.96 -15.95
N GLN A 72 -5.60 6.52 -15.39
CA GLN A 72 -6.23 7.73 -15.90
C GLN A 72 -5.88 8.97 -15.09
N ASP A 73 -6.01 8.88 -13.77
CA ASP A 73 -5.88 10.02 -12.86
C ASP A 73 -4.54 9.99 -12.09
N MET A 74 -4.25 8.86 -11.44
CA MET A 74 -3.10 8.75 -10.54
C MET A 74 -1.76 8.50 -11.26
N GLY A 75 -1.80 8.19 -12.55
CA GLY A 75 -0.60 7.84 -13.32
C GLY A 75 -0.83 7.94 -14.81
N LYS A 76 -1.25 9.12 -15.28
CA LYS A 76 -1.57 9.31 -16.69
C LYS A 76 -0.41 8.91 -17.61
N GLY A 77 -0.70 7.95 -18.49
CA GLY A 77 0.29 7.39 -19.43
C GLY A 77 0.94 6.09 -18.96
N ALA A 78 0.67 5.65 -17.73
CA ALA A 78 1.13 4.36 -17.23
C ALA A 78 0.26 3.19 -17.70
N ASN A 79 0.91 2.05 -17.95
CA ASN A 79 0.26 0.76 -18.11
C ASN A 79 0.46 -0.06 -16.83
N ILE A 80 -0.59 -0.27 -16.07
CA ILE A 80 -0.52 -0.91 -14.75
C ILE A 80 -0.08 -2.37 -14.81
N LEU A 81 -0.05 -2.99 -15.98
CA LEU A 81 0.39 -4.39 -16.16
C LEU A 81 1.92 -4.52 -16.35
N THR A 82 2.63 -3.42 -16.62
CA THR A 82 4.08 -3.42 -16.92
C THR A 82 4.88 -2.42 -16.11
N ASP A 83 4.23 -1.51 -15.37
CA ASP A 83 4.87 -0.37 -14.71
C ASP A 83 5.03 -0.55 -13.20
N ILE A 84 4.94 -1.80 -12.75
CA ILE A 84 5.25 -2.26 -11.39
C ILE A 84 6.36 -3.31 -11.50
N PRO A 85 7.40 -3.25 -10.66
CA PRO A 85 8.57 -4.14 -10.83
C PRO A 85 8.25 -5.62 -10.65
N LYS A 86 7.20 -5.96 -9.85
CA LYS A 86 6.83 -7.33 -9.60
C LYS A 86 5.35 -7.46 -9.21
N TYR A 87 4.69 -8.42 -9.82
CA TYR A 87 3.29 -8.78 -9.58
C TYR A 87 3.18 -10.15 -8.93
N ARG A 88 2.07 -10.36 -8.21
CA ARG A 88 1.61 -11.64 -7.70
C ARG A 88 0.32 -12.05 -8.38
N ILE A 89 0.30 -13.26 -8.91
CA ILE A 89 -0.87 -13.87 -9.54
C ILE A 89 -1.47 -14.88 -8.57
N PHE A 90 -2.73 -14.66 -8.22
CA PHE A 90 -3.50 -15.55 -7.36
C PHE A 90 -4.56 -16.27 -8.17
N ALA A 91 -4.68 -17.57 -7.96
CA ALA A 91 -5.77 -18.39 -8.48
C ALA A 91 -6.44 -19.13 -7.32
N ASN A 92 -7.77 -18.96 -7.19
CA ASN A 92 -8.56 -19.58 -6.11
C ASN A 92 -7.97 -19.29 -4.71
N GLY A 93 -7.55 -18.04 -4.49
CA GLY A 93 -6.96 -17.57 -3.23
C GLY A 93 -5.52 -18.01 -2.96
N LYS A 94 -4.88 -18.75 -3.87
CA LYS A 94 -3.50 -19.21 -3.70
C LYS A 94 -2.56 -18.43 -4.62
N LEU A 95 -1.43 -18.00 -4.09
CA LEU A 95 -0.34 -17.46 -4.90
C LEU A 95 0.19 -18.56 -5.82
N VAL A 96 0.08 -18.36 -7.14
CA VAL A 96 0.53 -19.33 -8.14
C VAL A 96 1.81 -18.89 -8.84
N LYS A 97 2.07 -17.57 -8.93
CA LYS A 97 3.27 -17.07 -9.60
C LYS A 97 3.59 -15.63 -9.20
N GLU A 98 4.87 -15.27 -9.24
CA GLU A 98 5.35 -13.91 -9.31
C GLU A 98 5.92 -13.63 -10.71
N VAL A 99 5.58 -12.45 -11.27
CA VAL A 99 5.97 -12.06 -12.65
C VAL A 99 6.36 -10.59 -12.70
N ALA A 100 7.19 -10.22 -13.67
CA ALA A 100 7.53 -8.83 -13.97
C ALA A 100 6.54 -8.17 -14.93
N ASP A 101 5.80 -8.96 -15.71
CA ASP A 101 4.79 -8.52 -16.67
C ASP A 101 3.48 -9.28 -16.43
N ALA A 102 2.42 -8.55 -16.12
CA ALA A 102 1.10 -9.09 -15.83
C ALA A 102 0.18 -9.14 -17.07
N THR A 103 0.63 -8.64 -18.23
CA THR A 103 -0.15 -8.61 -19.48
C THR A 103 -0.78 -9.97 -19.86
N PRO A 104 -0.07 -11.12 -19.73
CA PRO A 104 -0.65 -12.41 -20.09
C PRO A 104 -1.84 -12.86 -19.24
N TYR A 105 -2.08 -12.18 -18.10
CA TYR A 105 -3.18 -12.50 -17.17
C TYR A 105 -4.34 -11.53 -17.25
N TRP A 106 -4.24 -10.49 -18.08
CA TRP A 106 -5.30 -9.52 -18.29
C TRP A 106 -6.49 -10.13 -19.03
N GLN A 107 -7.70 -9.75 -18.61
CA GLN A 107 -8.96 -10.08 -19.24
C GLN A 107 -9.79 -8.80 -19.40
N ASP A 108 -10.59 -8.69 -20.46
CA ASP A 108 -11.30 -7.45 -20.79
C ASP A 108 -12.37 -7.03 -19.75
N ASP A 109 -12.81 -7.98 -18.92
CA ASP A 109 -13.75 -7.75 -17.81
C ASP A 109 -13.07 -7.43 -16.49
N MET A 110 -11.79 -7.06 -16.50
CA MET A 110 -11.09 -6.75 -15.26
C MET A 110 -11.24 -5.30 -14.80
N VAL A 111 -11.22 -5.13 -13.49
CA VAL A 111 -11.20 -3.85 -12.79
C VAL A 111 -9.91 -3.70 -12.01
N VAL A 112 -9.28 -2.54 -12.16
CA VAL A 112 -8.07 -2.13 -11.45
C VAL A 112 -8.44 -1.26 -10.25
N PHE A 113 -7.88 -1.54 -9.10
CA PHE A 113 -7.98 -0.73 -7.89
C PHE A 113 -6.58 -0.25 -7.50
N LEU A 114 -6.39 1.06 -7.45
CA LEU A 114 -5.22 1.69 -6.84
C LEU A 114 -5.58 2.12 -5.42
N ILE A 115 -4.79 1.69 -4.45
CA ILE A 115 -5.00 1.90 -3.02
C ILE A 115 -3.77 2.60 -2.45
N GLY A 116 -3.95 3.65 -1.67
CA GLY A 116 -2.85 4.41 -1.08
C GLY A 116 -1.89 3.54 -0.25
N CYS A 117 -0.64 3.95 -0.20
CA CYS A 117 0.45 3.26 0.50
C CYS A 117 1.12 4.17 1.52
N SER A 118 1.57 3.60 2.64
CA SER A 118 2.27 4.31 3.71
C SER A 118 3.61 4.93 3.27
N PHE A 119 4.23 4.44 2.19
CA PHE A 119 5.46 5.03 1.65
C PHE A 119 5.27 6.51 1.29
N SER A 120 4.04 6.91 0.95
CA SER A 120 3.72 8.29 0.64
C SER A 120 3.87 9.26 1.82
N PHE A 121 3.59 8.84 3.06
CA PHE A 121 3.75 9.70 4.24
C PHE A 121 5.12 9.56 4.92
N GLU A 122 5.90 8.51 4.64
CA GLU A 122 7.20 8.28 5.28
C GLU A 122 8.17 9.42 5.00
N GLU A 123 8.15 9.98 3.80
CA GLU A 123 8.94 11.16 3.46
C GLU A 123 8.62 12.35 4.37
N ALA A 124 7.34 12.56 4.70
CA ALA A 124 6.94 13.63 5.59
C ALA A 124 7.47 13.43 7.02
N LEU A 125 7.51 12.17 7.51
CA LEU A 125 8.13 11.85 8.80
C LEU A 125 9.63 12.14 8.78
N ILE A 126 10.32 11.71 7.73
CA ILE A 126 11.78 11.90 7.58
C ILE A 126 12.12 13.40 7.50
N LYS A 127 11.36 14.21 6.74
CA LYS A 127 11.55 15.66 6.67
C LYS A 127 11.42 16.36 8.02
N GLU A 128 10.59 15.83 8.90
CA GLU A 128 10.41 16.32 10.26
C GLU A 128 11.41 15.72 11.27
N GLY A 129 12.42 14.97 10.78
CA GLY A 129 13.47 14.38 11.61
C GLY A 129 13.03 13.14 12.41
N ILE A 130 11.90 12.52 12.04
CA ILE A 130 11.45 11.27 12.66
C ILE A 130 12.07 10.10 11.91
N ASP A 131 12.81 9.24 12.63
CA ASP A 131 13.43 8.05 12.06
C ASP A 131 12.37 7.04 11.60
N VAL A 132 12.50 6.59 10.36
CA VAL A 132 11.72 5.49 9.80
C VAL A 132 12.62 4.25 9.78
N ARG A 133 12.63 3.53 10.90
CA ARG A 133 13.60 2.51 11.27
C ARG A 133 13.86 1.44 10.18
N HIS A 134 12.84 0.94 9.52
CA HIS A 134 13.03 -0.06 8.48
C HIS A 134 13.80 0.49 7.26
N ILE A 135 13.65 1.79 6.95
CA ILE A 135 14.43 2.44 5.87
C ILE A 135 15.89 2.54 6.29
N THR A 136 16.18 3.05 7.49
CA THR A 136 17.56 3.22 7.98
C THR A 136 18.27 1.88 8.16
N MET A 137 17.53 0.79 8.43
CA MET A 137 18.06 -0.57 8.51
C MET A 137 18.10 -1.30 7.15
N GLY A 138 17.59 -0.72 6.07
CA GLY A 138 17.50 -1.38 4.77
C GLY A 138 16.60 -2.63 4.78
N ARG A 139 15.55 -2.62 5.59
CA ARG A 139 14.59 -3.72 5.77
C ARG A 139 13.20 -3.36 5.22
N ASN A 140 12.36 -4.36 5.05
CA ASN A 140 10.95 -4.13 4.76
C ASN A 140 10.20 -3.83 6.08
N VAL A 141 9.20 -2.93 6.03
CA VAL A 141 8.43 -2.55 7.23
C VAL A 141 7.79 -3.77 7.90
N PRO A 142 7.89 -3.93 9.24
CA PRO A 142 7.23 -5.02 9.95
C PRO A 142 5.71 -4.83 9.93
N MET A 143 4.97 -5.90 9.61
CA MET A 143 3.53 -5.88 9.51
C MET A 143 2.91 -7.05 10.28
N PHE A 144 1.80 -6.78 10.96
CA PHE A 144 1.16 -7.71 11.88
C PHE A 144 -0.33 -7.88 11.56
N ARG A 145 -0.81 -9.12 11.57
CA ARG A 145 -2.24 -9.44 11.60
C ARG A 145 -2.77 -9.17 12.99
N THR A 146 -3.85 -8.42 13.08
CA THR A 146 -4.47 -8.07 14.36
C THR A 146 -5.67 -8.95 14.67
N LYS A 147 -6.18 -8.90 15.91
CA LYS A 147 -7.49 -9.47 16.29
C LYS A 147 -8.67 -8.59 15.86
N VAL A 148 -8.41 -7.39 15.37
CA VAL A 148 -9.46 -6.46 14.91
C VAL A 148 -9.91 -6.89 13.53
N MET A 149 -11.22 -7.15 13.38
CA MET A 149 -11.79 -7.55 12.10
C MET A 149 -12.19 -6.33 11.27
N THR A 150 -12.00 -6.43 9.97
CA THR A 150 -12.50 -5.45 9.00
C THR A 150 -14.03 -5.57 8.83
N GLU A 151 -14.68 -4.47 8.42
CA GLU A 151 -16.09 -4.47 8.04
C GLU A 151 -16.29 -5.28 6.75
N PRO A 152 -17.13 -6.32 6.76
CA PRO A 152 -17.25 -7.21 5.61
C PRO A 152 -18.06 -6.61 4.46
N ALA A 153 -17.75 -7.07 3.21
CA ALA A 153 -18.60 -6.85 2.05
C ALA A 153 -18.46 -8.03 1.05
N GLY A 154 -19.54 -8.78 0.84
CA GLY A 154 -19.54 -10.00 0.03
C GLY A 154 -18.51 -11.01 0.55
N PRO A 155 -17.65 -11.55 -0.34
CA PRO A 155 -16.62 -12.53 0.06
C PRO A 155 -15.43 -11.90 0.82
N PHE A 156 -15.33 -10.56 0.86
CA PHE A 156 -14.20 -9.85 1.42
C PHE A 156 -14.41 -9.58 2.91
N HIS A 157 -13.61 -10.24 3.74
CA HIS A 157 -13.55 -10.07 5.18
C HIS A 157 -12.26 -10.67 5.74
N GLY A 158 -11.74 -10.11 6.82
CA GLY A 158 -10.53 -10.64 7.45
C GLY A 158 -10.01 -9.73 8.57
N PRO A 159 -8.90 -10.09 9.20
CA PRO A 159 -8.26 -9.23 10.16
C PRO A 159 -7.66 -7.99 9.51
N LEU A 160 -7.69 -6.88 10.23
CA LEU A 160 -6.89 -5.71 9.91
C LEU A 160 -5.41 -6.09 10.01
N VAL A 161 -4.63 -5.76 8.99
CA VAL A 161 -3.16 -5.78 9.05
C VAL A 161 -2.66 -4.37 9.32
N VAL A 162 -1.68 -4.25 10.20
CA VAL A 162 -1.04 -2.98 10.54
C VAL A 162 0.45 -3.03 10.26
N SER A 163 1.02 -1.91 9.83
CA SER A 163 2.47 -1.72 9.77
C SER A 163 2.96 -0.99 11.02
N MET A 164 4.14 -1.35 11.55
CA MET A 164 4.67 -0.79 12.78
C MET A 164 5.96 -0.01 12.54
N ARG A 165 6.09 1.10 13.27
CA ARG A 165 7.33 1.87 13.36
C ARG A 165 7.58 2.22 14.82
N PRO A 166 8.76 1.86 15.39
CA PRO A 166 9.14 2.25 16.75
C PRO A 166 9.57 3.71 16.75
N MET A 167 9.21 4.45 17.79
CA MET A 167 9.63 5.83 18.00
C MET A 167 9.42 6.27 19.45
N THR A 168 10.04 7.36 19.85
CA THR A 168 9.79 7.94 21.17
C THR A 168 8.34 8.40 21.32
N PRO A 169 7.77 8.47 22.54
CA PRO A 169 6.41 8.97 22.77
C PRO A 169 6.17 10.37 22.19
N GLU A 170 7.15 11.25 22.24
CA GLU A 170 7.08 12.58 21.63
C GLU A 170 6.95 12.48 20.10
N ASN A 171 7.82 11.69 19.47
CA ASN A 171 7.75 11.49 18.02
C ASN A 171 6.49 10.75 17.59
N ALA A 172 5.93 9.86 18.42
CA ALA A 172 4.65 9.20 18.16
C ALA A 172 3.50 10.21 18.07
N GLN A 173 3.47 11.21 18.94
CA GLN A 173 2.47 12.28 18.86
C GLN A 173 2.66 13.14 17.63
N ARG A 174 3.88 13.56 17.31
CA ARG A 174 4.20 14.32 16.09
C ARG A 174 3.83 13.50 14.84
N ALA A 175 4.19 12.20 14.79
CA ALA A 175 3.83 11.32 13.69
C ALA A 175 2.31 11.19 13.51
N ASN A 176 1.54 11.14 14.59
CA ASN A 176 0.08 11.15 14.55
C ASN A 176 -0.46 12.42 13.85
N GLU A 177 0.07 13.59 14.18
CA GLU A 177 -0.33 14.85 13.58
C GLU A 177 0.08 14.96 12.10
N ILE A 178 1.32 14.57 11.80
CA ILE A 178 1.86 14.60 10.43
C ILE A 178 1.06 13.67 9.52
N THR A 179 0.94 12.39 9.89
CA THR A 179 0.29 11.40 9.04
C THR A 179 -1.23 11.60 8.98
N GLY A 180 -1.83 12.23 10.00
CA GLY A 180 -3.24 12.63 10.00
C GLY A 180 -3.62 13.55 8.85
N ARG A 181 -2.66 14.28 8.26
CA ARG A 181 -2.87 15.12 7.07
C ARG A 181 -3.00 14.33 5.77
N PHE A 182 -2.74 13.02 5.80
CA PHE A 182 -2.75 12.12 4.62
C PHE A 182 -3.82 11.03 4.75
N PRO A 183 -5.14 11.36 4.89
CA PRO A 183 -6.18 10.37 5.13
C PRO A 183 -6.31 9.33 3.99
N ASN A 184 -5.95 9.70 2.76
CA ASN A 184 -6.01 8.85 1.58
C ASN A 184 -4.76 7.96 1.37
N VAL A 185 -3.82 7.98 2.33
CA VAL A 185 -2.67 7.07 2.38
C VAL A 185 -2.48 6.53 3.80
N HIS A 186 -3.57 6.04 4.40
CA HIS A 186 -3.77 5.45 5.72
C HIS A 186 -4.01 6.43 6.87
N GLY A 187 -3.65 7.72 6.75
CA GLY A 187 -3.92 8.73 7.78
C GLY A 187 -3.15 8.53 9.08
N ALA A 188 -3.74 8.99 10.18
CA ALA A 188 -3.18 8.84 11.52
C ALA A 188 -3.09 7.37 11.96
N PRO A 189 -2.18 7.03 12.91
CA PRO A 189 -2.08 5.71 13.49
C PRO A 189 -3.42 5.15 13.99
N VAL A 190 -3.55 3.83 13.98
CA VAL A 190 -4.70 3.12 14.58
C VAL A 190 -4.44 2.73 16.03
N ASN A 191 -3.17 2.67 16.43
CA ASN A 191 -2.77 2.37 17.81
C ASN A 191 -1.36 2.93 18.08
N ILE A 192 -1.14 3.39 19.31
CA ILE A 192 0.14 3.94 19.79
C ILE A 192 0.47 3.29 21.13
N GLY A 193 1.55 2.52 21.19
CA GLY A 193 2.14 1.99 22.42
C GLY A 193 1.40 0.81 23.08
N GLU A 194 0.34 0.28 22.48
CA GLU A 194 -0.50 -0.76 23.11
C GLU A 194 -0.73 -1.96 22.16
N PRO A 195 0.33 -2.72 21.80
CA PRO A 195 0.25 -3.83 20.82
C PRO A 195 -0.71 -4.94 21.24
N GLU A 196 -0.87 -5.21 22.55
CA GLU A 196 -1.77 -6.21 23.09
C GLU A 196 -3.25 -5.89 22.80
N LYS A 197 -3.62 -4.61 22.67
CA LYS A 197 -4.98 -4.21 22.22
C LYS A 197 -5.25 -4.65 20.79
N LEU A 198 -4.21 -4.80 19.98
CA LEU A 198 -4.29 -5.34 18.62
C LEU A 198 -4.13 -6.86 18.58
N GLY A 199 -3.79 -7.50 19.70
CA GLY A 199 -3.49 -8.94 19.78
C GLY A 199 -2.08 -9.29 19.35
N ILE A 200 -1.18 -8.31 19.29
CA ILE A 200 0.24 -8.48 18.94
C ILE A 200 1.03 -8.73 20.22
N MET A 201 1.57 -9.93 20.38
CA MET A 201 2.25 -10.36 21.61
C MET A 201 3.78 -10.33 21.49
N ASP A 202 4.35 -10.34 20.28
CA ASP A 202 5.78 -10.34 20.03
C ASP A 202 6.11 -9.45 18.83
N LEU A 203 6.69 -8.29 19.10
CA LEU A 203 7.06 -7.32 18.06
C LEU A 203 8.24 -7.77 17.20
N MET A 204 8.98 -8.78 17.65
CA MET A 204 10.12 -9.35 16.91
C MET A 204 9.70 -10.46 15.94
N LYS A 205 8.39 -10.80 15.87
CA LYS A 205 7.84 -11.82 14.98
C LYS A 205 6.69 -11.25 14.12
N PRO A 206 7.01 -10.35 13.17
CA PRO A 206 5.99 -9.85 12.25
C PRO A 206 5.46 -10.97 11.35
N ASP A 207 4.18 -10.88 10.96
CA ASP A 207 3.56 -11.82 9.99
C ASP A 207 4.09 -11.57 8.57
N TYR A 208 4.48 -10.32 8.26
CA TYR A 208 5.04 -9.91 6.97
C TYR A 208 6.14 -8.86 7.20
N GLY A 209 7.05 -8.76 6.24
CA GLY A 209 8.21 -7.85 6.34
C GLY A 209 9.25 -8.39 7.32
N ASP A 210 10.08 -7.49 7.84
CA ASP A 210 11.22 -7.82 8.68
C ASP A 210 11.07 -7.17 10.07
N ALA A 211 11.53 -7.84 11.12
CA ALA A 211 11.63 -7.22 12.43
C ALA A 211 12.64 -6.06 12.40
N VAL A 212 12.38 -5.01 13.16
CA VAL A 212 13.27 -3.85 13.32
C VAL A 212 13.66 -3.67 14.77
N ASP A 213 14.80 -3.04 15.01
CA ASP A 213 15.27 -2.75 16.36
C ASP A 213 14.34 -1.73 17.04
N ILE A 214 14.04 -1.96 18.31
CA ILE A 214 13.27 -1.07 19.17
C ILE A 214 14.22 -0.64 20.29
N TYR A 215 14.54 0.65 20.36
CA TYR A 215 15.49 1.16 21.33
C TYR A 215 14.81 1.48 22.68
N PRO A 216 15.59 1.53 23.78
CA PRO A 216 15.04 1.91 25.07
C PRO A 216 14.30 3.25 25.04
N GLY A 217 13.09 3.29 25.58
CA GLY A 217 12.22 4.46 25.59
C GLY A 217 11.37 4.64 24.34
N GLU A 218 11.52 3.81 23.33
CA GLU A 218 10.63 3.80 22.15
C GLU A 218 9.38 2.96 22.41
N ILE A 219 8.29 3.35 21.76
CA ILE A 219 7.01 2.65 21.74
C ILE A 219 6.63 2.26 20.30
N PRO A 220 5.92 1.15 20.09
CA PRO A 220 5.45 0.78 18.77
C PRO A 220 4.26 1.67 18.35
N VAL A 221 4.30 2.18 17.14
CA VAL A 221 3.21 2.94 16.54
C VAL A 221 2.70 2.21 15.31
N PHE A 222 1.38 2.03 15.19
CA PHE A 222 0.76 1.17 14.20
C PHE A 222 -0.17 1.94 13.27
N TRP A 223 0.00 1.73 11.96
CA TRP A 223 -0.87 2.27 10.91
C TRP A 223 -1.61 1.14 10.19
N GLY A 224 -2.81 1.42 9.67
CA GLY A 224 -3.45 0.53 8.71
C GLY A 224 -2.52 0.24 7.54
N CYS A 225 -2.55 -0.98 7.00
CA CYS A 225 -1.62 -1.41 5.97
C CYS A 225 -2.34 -1.96 4.74
N GLY A 226 -1.81 -1.61 3.55
CA GLY A 226 -2.28 -2.12 2.25
C GLY A 226 -2.10 -3.63 2.05
N VAL A 227 -1.46 -4.34 2.97
CA VAL A 227 -1.47 -5.81 3.01
C VAL A 227 -2.82 -6.35 3.50
N THR A 228 -3.64 -5.56 4.18
CA THR A 228 -5.00 -5.95 4.58
C THR A 228 -5.84 -6.43 3.38
N PRO A 229 -6.00 -5.67 2.28
CA PRO A 229 -6.72 -6.15 1.11
C PRO A 229 -6.10 -7.40 0.49
N GLN A 230 -4.78 -7.57 0.48
CA GLN A 230 -4.14 -8.80 -0.03
C GLN A 230 -4.53 -10.03 0.81
N SER A 231 -4.45 -9.93 2.14
CA SER A 231 -4.85 -11.00 3.06
C SER A 231 -6.34 -11.38 2.91
N VAL A 232 -7.19 -10.39 2.68
CA VAL A 232 -8.63 -10.60 2.46
C VAL A 232 -8.91 -11.26 1.11
N ILE A 233 -8.16 -10.91 0.07
CA ILE A 233 -8.26 -11.50 -1.28
C ILE A 233 -7.85 -12.98 -1.28
N GLU A 234 -6.75 -13.33 -0.61
CA GLU A 234 -6.33 -14.73 -0.43
C GLU A 234 -7.46 -15.57 0.18
N LYS A 235 -8.11 -15.03 1.23
CA LYS A 235 -9.21 -15.70 1.92
C LYS A 235 -10.48 -15.78 1.08
N ALA A 236 -10.75 -14.79 0.24
CA ALA A 236 -11.95 -14.75 -0.62
C ALA A 236 -11.96 -15.83 -1.71
N GLY A 237 -10.81 -16.39 -2.06
CA GLY A 237 -10.70 -17.53 -2.97
C GLY A 237 -11.13 -17.25 -4.40
N LEU A 238 -10.97 -16.03 -4.89
CA LEU A 238 -11.40 -15.65 -6.24
C LEU A 238 -10.64 -16.44 -7.32
N PRO A 239 -11.26 -16.72 -8.49
CA PRO A 239 -10.65 -17.49 -9.57
C PRO A 239 -9.32 -16.91 -10.06
N LEU A 240 -9.25 -15.58 -10.22
CA LEU A 240 -8.05 -14.87 -10.64
C LEU A 240 -8.01 -13.49 -9.97
N VAL A 241 -6.86 -13.16 -9.38
CA VAL A 241 -6.54 -11.81 -8.89
C VAL A 241 -5.07 -11.52 -9.17
N ILE A 242 -4.78 -10.29 -9.58
CA ILE A 242 -3.41 -9.79 -9.74
C ILE A 242 -3.19 -8.72 -8.69
N THR A 243 -2.08 -8.78 -7.97
CA THR A 243 -1.64 -7.73 -7.05
C THR A 243 -0.19 -7.35 -7.34
N HIS A 244 0.29 -6.24 -6.76
CA HIS A 244 1.73 -6.00 -6.67
C HIS A 244 2.36 -6.99 -5.67
N ALA A 245 3.64 -7.27 -5.79
CA ALA A 245 4.40 -7.96 -4.75
C ALA A 245 4.73 -6.98 -3.61
N PRO A 246 4.81 -7.42 -2.34
CA PRO A 246 5.15 -6.56 -1.21
C PRO A 246 6.41 -5.74 -1.46
N GLY A 247 6.33 -4.42 -1.20
CA GLY A 247 7.42 -3.47 -1.43
C GLY A 247 7.59 -3.00 -2.89
N HIS A 248 6.88 -3.59 -3.86
CA HIS A 248 6.96 -3.26 -5.29
C HIS A 248 5.72 -2.47 -5.70
N MET A 249 5.62 -1.22 -5.26
CA MET A 249 4.43 -0.39 -5.44
C MET A 249 4.36 0.20 -6.84
N PHE A 250 3.14 0.60 -7.26
CA PHE A 250 2.99 1.51 -8.40
C PHE A 250 3.38 2.92 -7.97
N ILE A 251 4.35 3.53 -8.64
CA ILE A 251 4.73 4.93 -8.42
C ILE A 251 3.81 5.78 -9.30
N THR A 252 2.98 6.60 -8.68
CA THR A 252 2.08 7.52 -9.40
C THR A 252 2.84 8.76 -9.88
N ASN A 253 2.28 9.52 -10.84
CA ASN A 253 2.78 10.87 -11.15
C ASN A 253 1.95 11.98 -10.46
N MET A 254 1.21 11.62 -9.41
CA MET A 254 0.50 12.55 -8.53
C MET A 254 1.38 12.90 -7.32
N ALA A 255 1.58 14.19 -7.07
CA ALA A 255 2.31 14.64 -5.89
C ALA A 255 1.57 14.26 -4.59
N ASN A 256 2.30 13.87 -3.55
CA ASN A 256 1.74 13.43 -2.27
C ASN A 256 0.77 14.43 -1.65
N ASP A 257 1.10 15.71 -1.68
CA ASP A 257 0.30 16.81 -1.14
C ASP A 257 -0.95 17.12 -1.99
N ALA A 258 -0.92 16.82 -3.29
CA ALA A 258 -2.06 17.02 -4.19
C ALA A 258 -3.12 15.91 -4.13
N VAL A 259 -2.79 14.72 -3.61
CA VAL A 259 -3.70 13.55 -3.61
C VAL A 259 -5.02 13.86 -2.89
N ASN A 260 -4.96 14.49 -1.72
CA ASN A 260 -6.15 14.76 -0.93
C ASN A 260 -7.08 15.74 -1.63
N ASP A 261 -6.55 16.85 -2.11
CA ASP A 261 -7.33 17.90 -2.80
C ASP A 261 -7.95 17.36 -4.08
N PHE A 262 -7.20 16.56 -4.84
CA PHE A 262 -7.70 15.91 -6.04
C PHE A 262 -8.88 14.97 -5.73
N LEU A 263 -8.77 14.12 -4.71
CA LEU A 263 -9.83 13.16 -4.36
C LEU A 263 -11.07 13.85 -3.78
N GLU A 264 -10.92 14.92 -3.00
CA GLU A 264 -12.05 15.71 -2.51
C GLU A 264 -12.76 16.45 -3.64
N ALA A 265 -12.01 17.04 -4.57
CA ALA A 265 -12.60 17.65 -5.77
C ALA A 265 -13.40 16.63 -6.61
N LYS A 266 -12.87 15.41 -6.77
CA LYS A 266 -13.55 14.33 -7.49
C LYS A 266 -14.84 13.84 -6.81
N LYS A 267 -14.90 13.89 -5.47
CA LYS A 267 -16.13 13.57 -4.71
C LYS A 267 -17.21 14.63 -4.87
N ALA A 268 -16.82 15.90 -4.92
CA ALA A 268 -17.75 17.03 -5.07
C ALA A 268 -18.46 17.08 -6.44
N HIS A 269 -17.93 16.38 -7.45
CA HIS A 269 -18.47 16.34 -8.82
C HIS A 269 -19.26 15.05 -9.13
N LYS A 270 -19.46 14.16 -8.14
CA LYS A 270 -20.30 12.96 -8.21
C LYS A 270 -21.60 13.15 -7.46
#